data_6afcfa569f343bc9e065c81709d9ed1c
#
_entry.id   6afcfa569f343bc9e065c81709d9ed1c
#
_cell.length_a   1.000
_cell.length_b   1.000
_cell.length_c   1.000
_cell.angle_alpha   90.00
_cell.angle_beta   90.00
_cell.angle_gamma   90.00
#
_symmetry.space_group_name_H-M   'P 1'
#
loop_
_entity.id
_entity.type
_entity.pdbx_description
1 polymer ?
#
loop_
_entity_poly.entity_id
_entity_poly.type
_entity_poly.pdbx_seq_one_letter_code
_entity_poly.pdbx_strand_id
1 'polypeptide(L)'
;YKRQILNDPLPVAETDYLVVESTYGNRLHDKPKDVRAELTDVLQRAFDRGGSVIIPAFAVGRTQELLYLLREIKQKKLVHGHDGFPVYLDSPLAEEATSVFLQCDTDCFDPETQEVLKSGQNPIWCPGLQLALTAEDSKAINSDPRPKVILSASGMCDAGRIRHHLK
;
A
#
# COMPACT_ATOMS: atom_id res chain seq x y z
N TYR A 1 -7.65 2.14 -16.53
CA TYR A 1 -6.81 1.98 -15.33
C TYR A 1 -7.40 0.89 -14.45
N LYS A 2 -6.78 -0.28 -14.42
CA LYS A 2 -7.22 -1.37 -13.53
C LYS A 2 -6.77 -1.02 -12.10
N ARG A 3 -7.73 -0.76 -11.22
CA ARG A 3 -7.46 -0.69 -9.79
C ARG A 3 -7.17 -2.10 -9.31
N GLN A 4 -6.06 -2.29 -8.62
CA GLN A 4 -5.79 -3.54 -7.93
C GLN A 4 -6.69 -3.63 -6.70
N ILE A 5 -7.10 -4.83 -6.35
CA ILE A 5 -7.93 -5.18 -5.18
C ILE A 5 -9.42 -4.99 -5.42
N LEU A 6 -9.86 -3.83 -5.91
CA LEU A 6 -11.29 -3.52 -6.08
C LEU A 6 -11.73 -3.64 -7.53
N ASN A 7 -12.99 -4.01 -7.72
CA ASN A 7 -13.65 -3.97 -9.02
C ASN A 7 -13.68 -2.55 -9.60
N ASP A 8 -13.77 -2.46 -10.92
CA ASP A 8 -13.99 -1.18 -11.59
C ASP A 8 -15.36 -0.61 -11.20
N PRO A 9 -15.50 0.74 -11.15
CA PRO A 9 -16.77 1.38 -10.85
C PRO A 9 -17.85 1.00 -11.87
N LEU A 10 -19.08 0.82 -11.40
CA LEU A 10 -20.22 0.61 -12.28
C LEU A 10 -20.55 1.91 -13.02
N PRO A 11 -20.83 1.84 -14.34
CA PRO A 11 -21.28 3.00 -15.09
C PRO A 11 -22.62 3.52 -14.54
N VAL A 12 -22.76 4.84 -14.40
CA VAL A 12 -24.05 5.46 -14.12
C VAL A 12 -24.77 5.63 -15.44
N ALA A 13 -25.92 4.96 -15.61
CA ALA A 13 -26.65 4.96 -16.87
C ALA A 13 -27.41 6.28 -17.11
N GLU A 14 -28.13 6.75 -16.11
CA GLU A 14 -28.97 7.93 -16.19
C GLU A 14 -29.17 8.58 -14.83
N THR A 15 -29.16 9.92 -14.74
CA THR A 15 -29.34 10.65 -13.48
C THR A 15 -29.84 12.06 -13.74
N ASP A 16 -30.68 12.59 -12.86
CA ASP A 16 -31.17 13.98 -12.93
C ASP A 16 -30.10 14.97 -12.44
N TYR A 17 -29.23 14.56 -11.50
CA TYR A 17 -28.15 15.38 -10.95
C TYR A 17 -26.90 14.55 -10.82
N LEU A 18 -25.79 15.05 -11.36
CA LEU A 18 -24.48 14.41 -11.25
C LEU A 18 -23.49 15.35 -10.53
N VAL A 19 -22.97 14.89 -9.41
CA VAL A 19 -21.83 15.53 -8.73
C VAL A 19 -20.64 14.61 -8.86
N VAL A 20 -19.57 15.08 -9.50
CA VAL A 20 -18.39 14.27 -9.81
C VAL A 20 -17.11 15.03 -9.51
N GLU A 21 -16.13 14.33 -8.94
CA GLU A 21 -14.77 14.81 -8.80
C GLU A 21 -14.16 15.01 -10.20
N SER A 22 -13.45 16.10 -10.43
CA SER A 22 -12.91 16.46 -11.75
C SER A 22 -11.50 17.04 -11.72
N THR A 23 -10.71 16.77 -10.67
CA THR A 23 -9.34 17.29 -10.53
C THR A 23 -8.47 16.99 -11.75
N TYR A 24 -8.63 15.83 -12.34
CA TYR A 24 -7.94 15.41 -13.57
C TYR A 24 -8.84 15.37 -14.80
N GLY A 25 -9.98 16.05 -14.77
CA GLY A 25 -10.99 16.01 -15.83
C GLY A 25 -10.52 16.53 -17.19
N ASN A 26 -9.46 17.31 -17.25
CA ASN A 26 -8.89 17.89 -18.47
C ASN A 26 -7.61 17.22 -18.95
N ARG A 27 -7.19 16.09 -18.37
CA ARG A 27 -5.95 15.40 -18.74
C ARG A 27 -6.05 13.90 -18.51
N LEU A 28 -5.26 13.17 -19.26
CA LEU A 28 -5.08 11.74 -19.07
C LEU A 28 -3.82 11.50 -18.21
N HIS A 29 -3.87 10.46 -17.41
CA HIS A 29 -2.66 9.93 -16.78
C HIS A 29 -1.74 9.32 -17.85
N ASP A 30 -0.44 9.29 -17.58
CA ASP A 30 0.50 8.53 -18.39
C ASP A 30 0.07 7.06 -18.47
N LYS A 31 0.51 6.38 -19.53
CA LYS A 31 0.22 4.95 -19.69
C LYS A 31 0.62 4.20 -18.42
N PRO A 32 -0.24 3.32 -17.90
CA PRO A 32 0.08 2.57 -16.71
C PRO A 32 1.36 1.76 -16.95
N LYS A 33 2.38 2.06 -16.19
CA LYS A 33 3.59 1.27 -16.10
C LYS A 33 3.34 0.07 -15.20
N ASP A 34 4.19 -0.95 -15.27
CA ASP A 34 4.15 -2.02 -14.28
C ASP A 34 4.63 -1.48 -12.92
N VAL A 35 3.66 -1.02 -12.12
CA VAL A 35 3.91 -0.40 -10.80
C VAL A 35 4.66 -1.38 -9.88
N ARG A 36 4.40 -2.69 -10.01
CA ARG A 36 5.10 -3.71 -9.23
C ARG A 36 6.58 -3.77 -9.63
N ALA A 37 6.89 -3.77 -10.92
CA ALA A 37 8.26 -3.78 -11.39
C ALA A 37 9.01 -2.51 -10.97
N GLU A 38 8.38 -1.34 -11.09
CA GLU A 38 8.97 -0.08 -10.65
C GLU A 38 9.23 -0.07 -9.14
N LEU A 39 8.26 -0.51 -8.33
CA LEU A 39 8.43 -0.59 -6.88
C LEU A 39 9.55 -1.57 -6.51
N THR A 40 9.61 -2.73 -7.19
CA THR A 40 10.68 -3.72 -6.98
C THR A 40 12.05 -3.11 -7.24
N ASP A 41 12.21 -2.38 -8.34
CA ASP A 41 13.48 -1.72 -8.69
C ASP A 41 13.89 -0.65 -7.65
N VAL A 42 12.94 0.14 -7.17
CA VAL A 42 13.19 1.12 -6.10
C VAL A 42 13.65 0.43 -4.82
N LEU A 43 12.96 -0.65 -4.41
CA LEU A 43 13.31 -1.43 -3.22
C LEU A 43 14.71 -2.03 -3.35
N GLN A 44 15.01 -2.67 -4.49
CA GLN A 44 16.32 -3.28 -4.75
C GLN A 44 17.43 -2.25 -4.61
N ARG A 45 17.33 -1.13 -5.33
CA ARG A 45 18.36 -0.08 -5.29
C ARG A 45 18.54 0.56 -3.91
N ALA A 46 17.46 0.71 -3.14
CA ALA A 46 17.54 1.27 -1.80
C ALA A 46 18.21 0.28 -0.83
N PHE A 47 17.81 -0.98 -0.89
CA PHE A 47 18.30 -2.02 0.02
C PHE A 47 19.77 -2.40 -0.26
N ASP A 48 20.19 -2.43 -1.52
CA ASP A 48 21.59 -2.68 -1.91
C ASP A 48 22.55 -1.61 -1.35
N ARG A 49 22.02 -0.42 -1.05
CA ARG A 49 22.76 0.66 -0.38
C ARG A 49 22.64 0.63 1.15
N GLY A 50 21.96 -0.39 1.71
CA GLY A 50 21.66 -0.45 3.14
C GLY A 50 20.59 0.53 3.62
N GLY A 51 19.87 1.17 2.69
CA GLY A 51 18.85 2.18 2.99
C GLY A 51 17.46 1.58 3.23
N SER A 52 16.53 2.44 3.60
CA SER A 52 15.11 2.12 3.77
C SER A 52 14.26 2.88 2.76
N VAL A 53 13.05 2.38 2.50
CA VAL A 53 12.08 3.05 1.62
C VAL A 53 10.91 3.52 2.46
N ILE A 54 10.69 4.84 2.51
CA ILE A 54 9.58 5.48 3.20
C ILE A 54 8.55 5.86 2.15
N ILE A 55 7.32 5.37 2.31
CA ILE A 55 6.24 5.60 1.35
C ILE A 55 5.12 6.38 2.05
N PRO A 56 4.95 7.66 1.70
CA PRO A 56 3.80 8.44 2.16
C PRO A 56 2.52 7.90 1.51
N ALA A 57 1.53 7.57 2.33
CA ALA A 57 0.27 7.04 1.84
C ALA A 57 -0.91 7.52 2.70
N PHE A 58 -2.05 7.74 2.05
CA PHE A 58 -3.30 7.94 2.78
C PHE A 58 -3.73 6.62 3.44
N ALA A 59 -4.39 6.73 4.58
CA ALA A 59 -4.80 5.57 5.37
C ALA A 59 -5.74 4.63 4.62
N VAL A 60 -6.58 5.15 3.74
CA VAL A 60 -7.60 4.40 3.00
C VAL A 60 -7.23 4.33 1.51
N GLY A 61 -7.35 3.16 0.92
CA GLY A 61 -7.16 2.88 -0.49
C GLY A 61 -5.69 2.65 -0.86
N ARG A 62 -4.88 3.70 -0.93
CA ARG A 62 -3.47 3.59 -1.38
C ARG A 62 -2.61 2.69 -0.48
N THR A 63 -2.81 2.73 0.82
CA THR A 63 -2.08 1.85 1.75
C THR A 63 -2.37 0.39 1.47
N GLN A 64 -3.63 0.02 1.27
CA GLN A 64 -4.03 -1.36 0.99
C GLN A 64 -3.50 -1.85 -0.36
N GLU A 65 -3.52 -1.01 -1.40
CA GLU A 65 -2.90 -1.31 -2.71
C GLU A 65 -1.39 -1.57 -2.58
N LEU A 66 -0.68 -0.75 -1.79
CA LEU A 66 0.76 -0.92 -1.55
C LEU A 66 1.06 -2.20 -0.76
N LEU A 67 0.26 -2.53 0.25
CA LEU A 67 0.40 -3.78 1.00
C LEU A 67 0.18 -5.00 0.10
N TYR A 68 -0.80 -4.95 -0.81
CA TYR A 68 -1.03 -5.99 -1.80
C TYR A 68 0.20 -6.18 -2.70
N LEU A 69 0.76 -5.09 -3.24
CA LEU A 69 1.96 -5.13 -4.08
C LEU A 69 3.18 -5.68 -3.33
N LEU A 70 3.40 -5.22 -2.11
CA LEU A 70 4.50 -5.68 -1.27
C LEU A 70 4.37 -7.16 -0.93
N ARG A 71 3.15 -7.65 -0.68
CA ARG A 71 2.88 -9.09 -0.52
C ARG A 71 3.34 -9.87 -1.73
N GLU A 72 2.93 -9.46 -2.94
CA GLU A 72 3.32 -10.12 -4.18
C GLU A 72 4.84 -10.12 -4.38
N ILE A 73 5.48 -8.96 -4.17
CA ILE A 73 6.93 -8.81 -4.29
C ILE A 73 7.67 -9.77 -3.36
N LYS A 74 7.21 -9.88 -2.10
CA LYS A 74 7.83 -10.79 -1.11
C LYS A 74 7.54 -12.26 -1.41
N GLN A 75 6.31 -12.62 -1.77
CA GLN A 75 5.95 -14.00 -2.10
C GLN A 75 6.71 -14.51 -3.34
N LYS A 76 6.90 -13.65 -4.34
CA LYS A 76 7.63 -13.96 -5.57
C LYS A 76 9.15 -13.75 -5.43
N LYS A 77 9.64 -13.31 -4.26
CA LYS A 77 11.05 -13.02 -3.97
C LYS A 77 11.71 -12.13 -5.02
N LEU A 78 11.03 -11.06 -5.41
CA LEU A 78 11.48 -10.20 -6.52
C LEU A 78 12.63 -9.27 -6.11
N VAL A 79 12.86 -9.03 -4.81
CA VAL A 79 13.99 -8.23 -4.30
C VAL A 79 15.09 -9.19 -3.87
N HIS A 80 16.11 -9.31 -4.68
CA HIS A 80 17.16 -10.30 -4.50
C HIS A 80 18.11 -9.95 -3.35
N GLY A 81 18.46 -10.95 -2.54
CA GLY A 81 19.37 -10.78 -1.40
C GLY A 81 18.73 -10.13 -0.17
N HIS A 82 17.47 -9.74 -0.24
CA HIS A 82 16.76 -9.06 0.84
C HIS A 82 15.40 -9.69 1.17
N ASP A 83 15.21 -10.98 0.97
CA ASP A 83 13.91 -11.69 1.09
C ASP A 83 13.17 -11.41 2.41
N GLY A 84 13.90 -11.18 3.49
CA GLY A 84 13.35 -11.01 4.84
C GLY A 84 13.08 -9.56 5.27
N PHE A 85 13.12 -8.57 4.37
CA PHE A 85 12.93 -7.17 4.78
C PHE A 85 11.61 -6.96 5.51
N PRO A 86 11.59 -6.22 6.63
CA PRO A 86 10.35 -5.88 7.33
C PRO A 86 9.58 -4.79 6.59
N VAL A 87 8.25 -4.84 6.72
CA VAL A 87 7.34 -3.80 6.27
C VAL A 87 6.62 -3.25 7.49
N TYR A 88 6.76 -1.96 7.74
CA TYR A 88 6.10 -1.29 8.85
C TYR A 88 4.90 -0.50 8.33
N LEU A 89 3.74 -0.68 8.96
CA LEU A 89 2.58 0.18 8.80
C LEU A 89 2.49 1.09 10.03
N ASP A 90 2.91 2.33 9.85
CA ASP A 90 2.93 3.34 10.93
C ASP A 90 1.79 4.34 10.76
N SER A 91 0.58 3.84 10.91
CA SER A 91 -0.66 4.64 10.87
C SER A 91 -1.80 3.86 11.53
N PRO A 92 -2.23 4.23 12.74
CA PRO A 92 -3.37 3.57 13.40
C PRO A 92 -4.64 3.57 12.55
N LEU A 93 -4.95 4.70 11.89
CA LEU A 93 -6.11 4.79 11.01
C LEU A 93 -6.00 3.85 9.80
N ALA A 94 -4.79 3.66 9.26
CA ALA A 94 -4.59 2.73 8.14
C ALA A 94 -4.76 1.27 8.57
N GLU A 95 -4.44 0.94 9.80
CA GLU A 95 -4.69 -0.37 10.39
C GLU A 95 -6.19 -0.65 10.53
N GLU A 96 -6.94 0.31 11.11
CA GLU A 96 -8.40 0.21 11.22
C GLU A 96 -9.04 0.08 9.84
N ALA A 97 -8.63 0.90 8.87
CA ALA A 97 -9.10 0.82 7.48
C ALA A 97 -8.79 -0.55 6.86
N THR A 98 -7.62 -1.12 7.11
CA THR A 98 -7.23 -2.44 6.61
C THR A 98 -8.12 -3.53 7.21
N SER A 99 -8.45 -3.43 8.49
CA SER A 99 -9.39 -4.34 9.15
C SER A 99 -10.78 -4.28 8.52
N VAL A 100 -11.29 -3.08 8.25
CA VAL A 100 -12.57 -2.89 7.56
C VAL A 100 -12.54 -3.49 6.14
N PHE A 101 -11.47 -3.27 5.40
CA PHE A 101 -11.30 -3.86 4.06
C PHE A 101 -11.44 -5.39 4.06
N LEU A 102 -10.92 -6.05 5.09
CA LEU A 102 -10.99 -7.51 5.22
C LEU A 102 -12.37 -8.04 5.63
N GLN A 103 -13.23 -7.15 6.13
CA GLN A 103 -14.61 -7.48 6.54
C GLN A 103 -15.64 -7.14 5.46
N CYS A 104 -15.22 -6.45 4.38
CA CYS A 104 -16.11 -6.13 3.27
C CYS A 104 -16.55 -7.37 2.51
N ASP A 105 -17.73 -7.30 1.90
CA ASP A 105 -18.23 -8.33 1.01
C ASP A 105 -17.25 -8.61 -0.13
N THR A 106 -17.04 -9.88 -0.44
CA THR A 106 -16.10 -10.32 -1.45
C THR A 106 -16.43 -9.81 -2.85
N ASP A 107 -17.67 -9.41 -3.08
CA ASP A 107 -18.16 -8.88 -4.37
C ASP A 107 -17.56 -7.51 -4.74
N CYS A 108 -17.00 -6.81 -3.75
CA CYS A 108 -16.27 -5.55 -3.98
C CYS A 108 -14.87 -5.77 -4.55
N PHE A 109 -14.33 -6.99 -4.44
CA PHE A 109 -12.98 -7.29 -4.86
C PHE A 109 -12.92 -7.75 -6.31
N ASP A 110 -11.80 -7.45 -6.96
CA ASP A 110 -11.54 -7.95 -8.31
C ASP A 110 -11.35 -9.50 -8.30
N PRO A 111 -11.51 -10.17 -9.45
CA PRO A 111 -11.42 -11.62 -9.51
C PRO A 111 -10.11 -12.19 -8.98
N GLU A 112 -8.99 -11.49 -9.19
CA GLU A 112 -7.67 -11.92 -8.73
C GLU A 112 -7.57 -11.91 -7.20
N THR A 113 -8.08 -10.87 -6.57
CA THR A 113 -8.15 -10.74 -5.11
C THR A 113 -9.12 -11.77 -4.50
N GLN A 114 -10.25 -12.04 -5.18
CA GLN A 114 -11.19 -13.08 -4.76
C GLN A 114 -10.55 -14.48 -4.78
N GLU A 115 -9.71 -14.80 -5.76
CA GLU A 115 -8.98 -16.07 -5.80
C GLU A 115 -7.99 -16.21 -4.63
N VAL A 116 -7.29 -15.11 -4.28
CA VAL A 116 -6.41 -15.10 -3.11
C VAL A 116 -7.21 -15.37 -1.83
N LEU A 117 -8.37 -14.74 -1.65
CA LEU A 117 -9.25 -14.99 -0.50
C LEU A 117 -9.77 -16.43 -0.45
N LYS A 118 -10.20 -16.99 -1.59
CA LYS A 118 -10.64 -18.39 -1.70
C LYS A 118 -9.54 -19.39 -1.35
N SER A 119 -8.28 -19.04 -1.59
CA SER A 119 -7.13 -19.86 -1.17
C SER A 119 -6.85 -19.81 0.34
N GLY A 120 -7.64 -19.06 1.11
CA GLY A 120 -7.45 -18.87 2.55
C GLY A 120 -6.32 -17.88 2.89
N GLN A 121 -5.80 -17.17 1.90
CA GLN A 121 -4.77 -16.15 2.11
C GLN A 121 -5.39 -14.76 2.28
N ASN A 122 -4.75 -13.95 3.10
CA ASN A 122 -5.10 -12.55 3.23
C ASN A 122 -4.40 -11.73 2.11
N PRO A 123 -5.15 -11.04 1.22
CA PRO A 123 -4.56 -10.33 0.08
C PRO A 123 -3.74 -9.11 0.48
N ILE A 124 -3.98 -8.54 1.65
CA ILE A 124 -3.33 -7.30 2.13
C ILE A 124 -2.21 -7.61 3.14
N TRP A 125 -2.24 -8.78 3.77
CA TRP A 125 -1.23 -9.14 4.76
C TRP A 125 0.04 -9.66 4.08
N CYS A 126 1.09 -8.87 4.09
CA CYS A 126 2.38 -9.30 3.56
C CYS A 126 3.26 -9.95 4.65
N PRO A 127 4.09 -10.95 4.30
CA PRO A 127 5.02 -11.57 5.22
C PRO A 127 5.96 -10.54 5.86
N GLY A 128 6.07 -10.54 7.20
CA GLY A 128 6.90 -9.58 7.92
C GLY A 128 6.28 -8.19 8.09
N LEU A 129 4.96 -8.04 7.86
CA LEU A 129 4.22 -6.83 8.21
C LEU A 129 4.19 -6.65 9.73
N GLN A 130 4.56 -5.46 10.17
CA GLN A 130 4.53 -5.02 11.55
C GLN A 130 3.71 -3.74 11.68
N LEU A 131 2.82 -3.71 12.66
CA LEU A 131 1.93 -2.59 12.93
C LEU A 131 2.52 -1.75 14.05
N ALA A 132 2.67 -0.44 13.83
CA ALA A 132 3.10 0.49 14.86
C ALA A 132 1.87 1.19 15.47
N LEU A 133 1.37 0.65 16.57
CA LEU A 133 0.16 1.14 17.23
C LEU A 133 0.44 2.38 18.07
N THR A 134 1.54 2.36 18.80
CA THR A 134 1.93 3.41 19.74
C THR A 134 2.96 4.37 19.16
N ALA A 135 3.18 5.48 19.84
CA ALA A 135 4.25 6.41 19.49
C ALA A 135 5.65 5.81 19.76
N GLU A 136 5.74 4.93 20.73
CA GLU A 136 6.95 4.18 21.08
C GLU A 136 7.31 3.20 19.96
N ASP A 137 6.34 2.48 19.42
CA ASP A 137 6.54 1.58 18.27
C ASP A 137 7.05 2.38 17.06
N SER A 138 6.43 3.52 16.78
CA SER A 138 6.83 4.41 15.69
C SER A 138 8.29 4.88 15.81
N LYS A 139 8.71 5.25 17.03
CA LYS A 139 10.11 5.63 17.28
C LYS A 139 11.07 4.46 17.12
N ALA A 140 10.68 3.27 17.56
CA ALA A 140 11.49 2.06 17.46
C ALA A 140 11.83 1.68 16.01
N ILE A 141 10.94 1.99 15.06
CA ILE A 141 11.19 1.78 13.62
C ILE A 141 12.46 2.49 13.16
N ASN A 142 12.70 3.72 13.61
CA ASN A 142 13.86 4.50 13.21
C ASN A 142 15.19 3.94 13.79
N SER A 143 15.11 3.18 14.87
CA SER A 143 16.26 2.53 15.50
C SER A 143 16.60 1.17 14.89
N ASP A 144 15.75 0.61 14.04
CA ASP A 144 16.04 -0.65 13.34
C ASP A 144 17.05 -0.39 12.21
N PRO A 145 18.26 -0.97 12.23
CA PRO A 145 19.28 -0.72 11.22
C PRO A 145 19.05 -1.47 9.90
N ARG A 146 18.09 -2.40 9.84
CA ARG A 146 17.86 -3.24 8.67
C ARG A 146 17.21 -2.44 7.54
N PRO A 147 17.53 -2.73 6.26
CA PRO A 147 16.73 -2.27 5.13
C PRO A 147 15.26 -2.65 5.32
N LYS A 148 14.35 -1.69 5.15
CA LYS A 148 12.94 -1.85 5.45
C LYS A 148 12.05 -0.96 4.60
N VAL A 149 10.76 -1.30 4.57
CA VAL A 149 9.72 -0.42 4.03
C VAL A 149 8.91 0.17 5.17
N ILE A 150 8.64 1.47 5.12
CA ILE A 150 7.78 2.17 6.07
C ILE A 150 6.62 2.81 5.30
N LEU A 151 5.40 2.35 5.54
CA LEU A 151 4.17 2.98 5.07
C LEU A 151 3.65 3.87 6.18
N SER A 152 3.55 5.17 5.95
CA SER A 152 3.13 6.10 6.99
C SER A 152 2.26 7.23 6.46
N ALA A 153 1.30 7.69 7.25
CA ALA A 153 0.49 8.87 6.98
C ALA A 153 1.20 10.14 7.53
N SER A 154 1.02 11.35 6.93
CA SER A 154 0.09 11.64 5.85
C SER A 154 0.74 11.46 4.46
N GLY A 155 -0.10 11.27 3.45
CA GLY A 155 0.34 11.15 2.06
C GLY A 155 1.00 12.39 1.47
N MET A 156 0.84 13.55 2.09
CA MET A 156 1.42 14.83 1.65
C MET A 156 2.69 15.20 2.44
N CYS A 157 3.11 14.38 3.40
CA CYS A 157 4.29 14.60 4.26
C CYS A 157 4.26 15.87 5.12
N ASP A 158 3.14 16.55 5.20
CA ASP A 158 2.96 17.82 5.93
C ASP A 158 2.59 17.62 7.41
N ALA A 159 2.00 16.47 7.74
CA ALA A 159 1.55 16.10 9.07
C ALA A 159 1.77 14.61 9.35
N GLY A 160 1.47 14.18 10.58
CA GLY A 160 1.50 12.78 10.96
C GLY A 160 2.90 12.22 11.27
N ARG A 161 2.93 10.91 11.49
CA ARG A 161 4.12 10.18 11.93
C ARG A 161 5.23 10.16 10.87
N ILE A 162 4.87 10.23 9.60
CA ILE A 162 5.83 10.24 8.49
C ILE A 162 6.92 11.29 8.63
N ARG A 163 6.60 12.44 9.23
CA ARG A 163 7.57 13.52 9.46
C ARG A 163 8.75 13.11 10.34
N HIS A 164 8.57 12.09 11.18
CA HIS A 164 9.62 11.57 12.06
C HIS A 164 10.54 10.58 11.34
N HIS A 165 10.05 9.96 10.27
CA HIS A 165 10.83 9.05 9.43
C HIS A 165 11.63 9.78 8.35
N LEU A 166 11.25 11.02 8.00
CA LEU A 166 11.91 11.84 6.99
C LEU A 166 13.04 12.74 7.54
N LYS A 167 13.30 12.69 8.85
CA LYS A 167 14.38 13.43 9.51
C LYS A 167 15.62 12.57 9.64
#